data_42a84371ce624fc92b679b637cf22a55
#
_entry.id   42a84371ce624fc92b679b637cf22a55
#
_cell.length_a   1.000
_cell.length_b   1.000
_cell.length_c   1.000
_cell.angle_alpha   90.00
_cell.angle_beta   90.00
_cell.angle_gamma   90.00
#
_symmetry.space_group_name_H-M   'P 1'
#
loop_
_entity.id
_entity.type
_entity.pdbx_description
1 polymer ?
#
loop_
_entity_poly.entity_id
_entity_poly.type
_entity_poly.pdbx_seq_one_letter_code
_entity_poly.pdbx_strand_id
1 'polypeptide(L)'
;MLNWANRFNICCFLDNHDYPSSYQKIECIAAAGAVKTFSAQNSILDQLNAFCKNNHDWLFGHLSYDLKNEIAPLHSAHPNRIGFPDVLLFQPEIVVQLKNDQCIISSLTKDPETIFNEIISTSVIVKEESYTVPIQPRITKQEYIQTIERI
;
A
#
# COMPACT_ATOMS: atom_id res chain seq x y z
N MET A 1 -7.09 -0.02 -14.70
CA MET A 1 -6.15 0.69 -13.82
C MET A 1 -5.13 -0.24 -13.16
N LEU A 2 -5.51 -1.33 -12.46
CA LEU A 2 -4.56 -2.26 -11.81
C LEU A 2 -3.53 -2.86 -12.78
N ASN A 3 -3.96 -3.37 -13.94
CA ASN A 3 -3.04 -3.92 -14.93
C ASN A 3 -2.08 -2.87 -15.51
N TRP A 4 -2.51 -1.63 -15.59
CA TRP A 4 -1.65 -0.52 -15.97
C TRP A 4 -0.63 -0.21 -14.87
N ALA A 5 -1.07 -0.11 -13.62
CA ALA A 5 -0.19 0.15 -12.47
C ALA A 5 0.86 -0.96 -12.26
N ASN A 6 0.53 -2.21 -12.57
CA ASN A 6 1.45 -3.35 -12.47
C ASN A 6 2.67 -3.28 -13.43
N ARG A 7 2.70 -2.31 -14.35
CA ARG A 7 3.86 -2.05 -15.22
C ARG A 7 4.99 -1.30 -14.50
N PHE A 8 4.72 -0.75 -13.33
CA PHE A 8 5.67 -0.02 -12.51
C PHE A 8 6.28 -0.90 -11.43
N ASN A 9 7.56 -0.69 -11.10
CA ASN A 9 8.25 -1.45 -10.06
C ASN A 9 7.64 -1.23 -8.66
N ILE A 10 7.08 -0.03 -8.42
CA ILE A 10 6.41 0.32 -7.18
C ILE A 10 5.06 0.93 -7.56
N CYS A 11 4.01 0.42 -6.95
CA CYS A 11 2.66 0.98 -7.08
C CYS A 11 1.87 0.74 -5.78
N CYS A 12 0.85 1.56 -5.59
CA CYS A 12 -0.12 1.42 -4.50
C CYS A 12 -1.52 1.63 -5.08
N PHE A 13 -2.47 0.82 -4.66
CA PHE A 13 -3.87 0.96 -5.03
C PHE A 13 -4.73 0.87 -3.77
N LEU A 14 -5.51 1.90 -3.53
CA LEU A 14 -6.44 2.00 -2.41
C LEU A 14 -7.84 2.19 -2.96
N ASP A 15 -8.77 1.37 -2.51
CA ASP A 15 -10.17 1.34 -2.96
C ASP A 15 -11.07 1.39 -1.72
N ASN A 16 -12.10 2.22 -1.74
CA ASN A 16 -13.07 2.29 -0.65
C ASN A 16 -14.11 1.17 -0.69
N HIS A 17 -14.13 0.37 -1.76
CA HIS A 17 -15.03 -0.78 -1.93
C HIS A 17 -16.52 -0.40 -1.80
N ASP A 18 -16.89 0.76 -2.33
CA ASP A 18 -18.24 1.35 -2.22
C ASP A 18 -18.75 1.50 -0.77
N TYR A 19 -17.81 1.54 0.20
CA TYR A 19 -18.19 1.74 1.58
C TYR A 19 -18.73 3.15 1.79
N PRO A 20 -19.98 3.31 2.25
CA PRO A 20 -20.59 4.62 2.45
C PRO A 20 -19.93 5.34 3.63
N SER A 21 -19.06 6.31 3.33
CA SER A 21 -18.42 7.13 4.33
C SER A 21 -18.71 8.61 4.09
N SER A 22 -19.19 9.30 5.11
CA SER A 22 -19.44 10.76 5.07
C SER A 22 -18.15 11.57 4.91
N TYR A 23 -16.99 10.96 5.19
CA TYR A 23 -15.68 11.61 5.20
C TYR A 23 -14.84 11.31 3.96
N GLN A 24 -15.09 10.19 3.30
CA GLN A 24 -14.34 9.80 2.11
C GLN A 24 -15.00 10.35 0.85
N LYS A 25 -14.21 11.15 0.12
CA LYS A 25 -14.63 11.75 -1.17
C LYS A 25 -13.95 11.09 -2.37
N ILE A 26 -13.00 10.19 -2.13
CA ILE A 26 -12.23 9.48 -3.16
C ILE A 26 -12.70 8.02 -3.17
N GLU A 27 -13.15 7.53 -4.32
CA GLU A 27 -13.61 6.16 -4.51
C GLU A 27 -12.44 5.21 -4.60
N CYS A 28 -11.46 5.55 -5.44
CA CYS A 28 -10.18 4.86 -5.43
C CYS A 28 -9.03 5.79 -5.77
N ILE A 29 -7.83 5.41 -5.35
CA ILE A 29 -6.60 6.11 -5.67
C ILE A 29 -5.51 5.10 -6.04
N ALA A 30 -4.84 5.34 -7.17
CA ALA A 30 -3.68 4.60 -7.61
C ALA A 30 -2.47 5.51 -7.65
N ALA A 31 -1.36 5.05 -7.10
CA ALA A 31 -0.05 5.68 -7.19
C ALA A 31 0.90 4.75 -7.93
N ALA A 32 1.62 5.27 -8.91
CA ALA A 32 2.50 4.46 -9.76
C ALA A 32 3.83 5.17 -10.02
N GLY A 33 4.89 4.36 -10.08
CA GLY A 33 6.28 4.84 -10.17
C GLY A 33 6.76 5.44 -8.86
N ALA A 34 8.07 5.66 -8.73
CA ALA A 34 8.64 6.26 -7.54
C ALA A 34 9.75 7.24 -7.91
N VAL A 35 9.55 8.51 -7.59
CA VAL A 35 10.57 9.57 -7.69
C VAL A 35 11.56 9.47 -6.53
N LYS A 36 11.02 9.18 -5.34
CA LYS A 36 11.79 8.99 -4.12
C LYS A 36 11.20 7.85 -3.33
N THR A 37 12.06 7.12 -2.62
CA THR A 37 11.66 6.07 -1.68
C THR A 37 12.29 6.34 -0.33
N PHE A 38 11.59 5.94 0.73
CA PHE A 38 12.07 5.98 2.10
C PHE A 38 11.86 4.63 2.76
N SER A 39 12.93 4.10 3.33
CA SER A 39 12.92 2.92 4.19
C SER A 39 14.02 3.09 5.24
N ALA A 40 13.75 2.73 6.49
CA ALA A 40 14.70 2.85 7.58
C ALA A 40 14.60 1.64 8.52
N GLN A 41 15.69 1.36 9.26
CA GLN A 41 15.76 0.23 10.19
C GLN A 41 16.04 0.63 11.65
N ASN A 42 16.58 1.84 11.88
CA ASN A 42 16.89 2.36 13.20
C ASN A 42 16.50 3.84 13.28
N SER A 43 16.07 4.31 14.44
CA SER A 43 15.60 5.69 14.64
C SER A 43 14.60 6.11 13.54
N ILE A 44 13.66 5.21 13.25
CA ILE A 44 12.75 5.30 12.10
C ILE A 44 11.92 6.56 12.17
N LEU A 45 11.40 6.89 13.36
CA LEU A 45 10.51 8.04 13.55
C LEU A 45 11.21 9.38 13.28
N ASP A 46 12.47 9.53 13.71
CA ASP A 46 13.25 10.75 13.47
C ASP A 46 13.56 10.91 11.98
N GLN A 47 13.99 9.82 11.33
CA GLN A 47 14.26 9.81 9.88
C GLN A 47 12.99 10.05 9.06
N LEU A 48 11.86 9.44 9.47
CA LEU A 48 10.55 9.65 8.84
C LEU A 48 10.12 11.12 8.94
N ASN A 49 10.26 11.72 10.12
CA ASN A 49 9.95 13.13 10.33
C ASN A 49 10.81 14.04 9.41
N ALA A 50 12.11 13.77 9.31
CA ALA A 50 13.00 14.50 8.41
C ALA A 50 12.60 14.31 6.93
N PHE A 51 12.25 13.08 6.54
CA PHE A 51 11.80 12.78 5.19
C PHE A 51 10.51 13.52 4.85
N CYS A 52 9.49 13.49 5.73
CA CYS A 52 8.22 14.17 5.52
C CYS A 52 8.38 15.71 5.47
N LYS A 53 9.26 16.29 6.30
CA LYS A 53 9.54 17.75 6.26
C LYS A 53 10.15 18.21 4.94
N ASN A 54 10.89 17.35 4.26
CA ASN A 54 11.55 17.65 3.00
C ASN A 54 10.72 17.24 1.75
N ASN A 55 9.53 16.66 1.95
CA ASN A 55 8.67 16.20 0.86
C ASN A 55 7.24 16.70 1.12
N HIS A 56 6.83 17.72 0.38
CA HIS A 56 5.51 18.36 0.48
C HIS A 56 4.55 17.86 -0.60
N ASP A 57 4.63 16.60 -0.95
CA ASP A 57 3.83 15.97 -1.99
C ASP A 57 3.19 14.67 -1.45
N TRP A 58 2.42 13.99 -2.29
CA TRP A 58 1.85 12.70 -1.97
C TRP A 58 2.91 11.68 -1.56
N LEU A 59 2.66 10.98 -0.46
CA LEU A 59 3.44 9.85 -0.01
C LEU A 59 2.52 8.64 0.14
N PHE A 60 2.92 7.53 -0.45
CA PHE A 60 2.23 6.25 -0.38
C PHE A 60 3.14 5.18 0.21
N GLY A 61 2.57 4.18 0.84
CA GLY A 61 3.32 3.07 1.39
C GLY A 61 2.66 2.50 2.64
N HIS A 62 3.48 1.94 3.54
CA HIS A 62 2.99 1.36 4.78
C HIS A 62 3.90 1.69 5.97
N LEU A 63 3.27 1.69 7.12
CA LEU A 63 3.88 1.69 8.43
C LEU A 63 3.49 0.39 9.12
N SER A 64 4.46 -0.40 9.59
CA SER A 64 4.18 -1.64 10.31
C SER A 64 3.73 -1.36 11.75
N TYR A 65 3.03 -2.32 12.32
CA TYR A 65 2.67 -2.27 13.74
C TYR A 65 3.92 -2.29 14.65
N ASP A 66 5.02 -2.86 14.18
CA ASP A 66 6.26 -2.98 14.96
C ASP A 66 7.01 -1.66 15.15
N LEU A 67 6.60 -0.57 14.46
CA LEU A 67 7.02 0.79 14.79
C LEU A 67 6.72 1.20 16.23
N LYS A 68 5.78 0.53 16.91
CA LYS A 68 5.55 0.72 18.35
C LYS A 68 6.80 0.52 19.20
N ASN A 69 7.74 -0.31 18.74
CA ASN A 69 8.98 -0.60 19.43
C ASN A 69 9.94 0.60 19.48
N GLU A 70 9.77 1.58 18.59
CA GLU A 70 10.49 2.87 18.65
C GLU A 70 9.92 3.82 19.74
N ILE A 71 8.65 3.63 20.11
CA ILE A 71 7.97 4.48 21.09
C ILE A 71 8.05 3.89 22.48
N ALA A 72 7.96 2.57 22.59
CA ALA A 72 8.01 1.85 23.85
C ALA A 72 8.87 0.59 23.71
N PRO A 73 9.62 0.19 24.76
CA PRO A 73 10.49 -0.99 24.70
C PRO A 73 9.65 -2.28 24.73
N LEU A 74 8.93 -2.51 23.64
CA LEU A 74 8.10 -3.71 23.45
C LEU A 74 8.83 -4.67 22.52
N HIS A 75 9.03 -5.90 22.99
CA HIS A 75 9.68 -6.93 22.20
C HIS A 75 8.71 -8.09 21.94
N SER A 76 8.64 -8.51 20.68
CA SER A 76 7.92 -9.72 20.31
C SER A 76 8.88 -10.91 20.31
N ALA A 77 8.47 -12.02 20.94
CA ALA A 77 9.17 -13.29 20.83
C ALA A 77 8.85 -14.03 19.52
N HIS A 78 7.91 -13.53 18.73
CA HIS A 78 7.51 -14.17 17.48
C HIS A 78 8.47 -13.79 16.34
N PRO A 79 8.95 -14.75 15.55
CA PRO A 79 9.84 -14.46 14.44
C PRO A 79 9.08 -13.72 13.32
N ASN A 80 9.66 -12.64 12.82
CA ASN A 80 9.18 -12.00 11.61
C ASN A 80 9.49 -12.92 10.41
N ARG A 81 8.44 -13.56 9.86
CA ARG A 81 8.57 -14.51 8.74
C ARG A 81 8.24 -13.89 7.38
N ILE A 82 7.71 -12.68 7.36
CA ILE A 82 7.31 -11.99 6.13
C ILE A 82 8.46 -11.10 5.67
N GLY A 83 9.20 -10.49 6.61
CA GLY A 83 10.37 -9.66 6.32
C GLY A 83 10.03 -8.32 5.66
N PHE A 84 8.81 -7.82 5.80
CA PHE A 84 8.49 -6.46 5.37
C PHE A 84 9.25 -5.44 6.22
N PRO A 85 9.76 -4.35 5.62
CA PRO A 85 10.35 -3.27 6.38
C PRO A 85 9.29 -2.60 7.28
N ASP A 86 9.72 -2.08 8.43
CA ASP A 86 8.81 -1.40 9.35
C ASP A 86 8.23 -0.11 8.78
N VAL A 87 8.93 0.50 7.85
CA VAL A 87 8.43 1.62 7.05
C VAL A 87 8.92 1.49 5.61
N LEU A 88 8.00 1.65 4.68
CA LEU A 88 8.27 1.86 3.27
C LEU A 88 7.34 2.94 2.77
N LEU A 89 7.88 4.09 2.39
CA LEU A 89 7.13 5.15 1.74
C LEU A 89 7.76 5.49 0.40
N PHE A 90 6.94 5.96 -0.53
CA PHE A 90 7.43 6.49 -1.80
C PHE A 90 6.62 7.71 -2.23
N GLN A 91 7.30 8.66 -2.87
CA GLN A 91 6.69 9.74 -3.62
C GLN A 91 6.41 9.23 -5.03
N PRO A 92 5.15 9.16 -5.47
CA PRO A 92 4.82 8.61 -6.78
C PRO A 92 5.17 9.57 -7.92
N GLU A 93 5.42 9.01 -9.09
CA GLU A 93 5.50 9.78 -10.34
C GLU A 93 4.11 10.18 -10.84
N ILE A 94 3.12 9.29 -10.65
CA ILE A 94 1.76 9.42 -11.15
C ILE A 94 0.79 9.09 -10.04
N VAL A 95 -0.22 9.94 -9.85
CA VAL A 95 -1.37 9.70 -8.98
C VAL A 95 -2.64 9.79 -9.81
N VAL A 96 -3.46 8.75 -9.76
CA VAL A 96 -4.78 8.68 -10.40
C VAL A 96 -5.84 8.55 -9.34
N GLN A 97 -6.80 9.46 -9.30
CA GLN A 97 -7.91 9.47 -8.35
C GLN A 97 -9.23 9.34 -9.11
N LEU A 98 -10.12 8.48 -8.63
CA LEU A 98 -11.52 8.46 -9.04
C LEU A 98 -12.37 9.10 -7.94
N LYS A 99 -13.22 10.04 -8.36
CA LYS A 99 -14.09 10.78 -7.44
C LYS A 99 -15.30 11.31 -8.20
N ASN A 100 -16.52 10.93 -7.77
CA ASN A 100 -17.77 11.41 -8.35
C ASN A 100 -17.76 11.31 -9.90
N ASP A 101 -17.47 10.15 -10.45
CA ASP A 101 -17.35 9.88 -11.89
C ASP A 101 -16.26 10.70 -12.60
N GLN A 102 -15.38 11.36 -11.87
CA GLN A 102 -14.25 12.09 -12.41
C GLN A 102 -12.95 11.33 -12.21
N CYS A 103 -12.12 11.28 -13.25
CA CYS A 103 -10.76 10.78 -13.19
C CYS A 103 -9.80 11.97 -13.12
N ILE A 104 -9.09 12.11 -12.01
CA ILE A 104 -8.09 13.16 -11.80
C ILE A 104 -6.72 12.52 -11.90
N ILE A 105 -5.89 12.97 -12.83
CA ILE A 105 -4.53 12.47 -13.04
C ILE A 105 -3.53 13.58 -12.74
N SER A 106 -2.64 13.32 -11.78
CA SER A 106 -1.48 14.16 -11.46
C SER A 106 -0.22 13.41 -11.86
N SER A 107 0.67 14.05 -12.60
CA SER A 107 1.90 13.43 -13.08
C SER A 107 3.07 14.41 -13.06
N LEU A 108 4.25 13.92 -12.69
CA LEU A 108 5.52 14.67 -12.73
C LEU A 108 6.28 14.47 -14.04
N THR A 109 5.98 13.43 -14.79
CA THR A 109 6.83 12.96 -15.91
C THR A 109 6.13 12.93 -17.25
N LYS A 110 4.82 12.64 -17.27
CA LYS A 110 4.04 12.43 -18.50
C LYS A 110 2.83 13.35 -18.55
N ASP A 111 2.36 13.61 -19.76
CA ASP A 111 1.10 14.27 -19.98
C ASP A 111 -0.09 13.41 -19.45
N PRO A 112 -1.03 14.00 -18.70
CA PRO A 112 -2.19 13.28 -18.14
C PRO A 112 -3.08 12.59 -19.18
N GLU A 113 -3.27 13.17 -20.36
CA GLU A 113 -4.07 12.59 -21.44
C GLU A 113 -3.41 11.32 -21.96
N THR A 114 -2.09 11.32 -22.11
CA THR A 114 -1.31 10.14 -22.48
C THR A 114 -1.50 9.01 -21.46
N ILE A 115 -1.43 9.33 -20.16
CA ILE A 115 -1.63 8.36 -19.07
C ILE A 115 -3.05 7.79 -19.11
N PHE A 116 -4.06 8.63 -19.30
CA PHE A 116 -5.44 8.21 -19.41
C PHE A 116 -5.61 7.22 -20.57
N ASN A 117 -5.08 7.53 -21.75
CA ASN A 117 -5.12 6.66 -22.92
C ASN A 117 -4.38 5.34 -22.69
N GLU A 118 -3.24 5.35 -21.99
CA GLU A 118 -2.55 4.12 -21.56
C GLU A 118 -3.43 3.25 -20.65
N ILE A 119 -4.14 3.85 -19.70
CA ILE A 119 -5.00 3.14 -18.75
C ILE A 119 -6.16 2.46 -19.47
N ILE A 120 -6.89 3.19 -20.33
CA ILE A 120 -8.07 2.66 -21.03
C ILE A 120 -7.71 1.63 -22.11
N SER A 121 -6.53 1.76 -22.73
CA SER A 121 -6.05 0.81 -23.74
C SER A 121 -5.41 -0.44 -23.16
N THR A 122 -5.13 -0.46 -21.85
CA THR A 122 -4.50 -1.62 -21.19
C THR A 122 -5.52 -2.76 -21.10
N SER A 123 -5.25 -3.85 -21.82
CA SER A 123 -6.09 -5.04 -21.80
C SER A 123 -6.08 -5.75 -20.46
N VAL A 124 -7.22 -6.28 -20.04
CA VAL A 124 -7.33 -7.14 -18.86
C VAL A 124 -6.86 -8.54 -19.27
N ILE A 125 -5.66 -8.92 -18.81
CA ILE A 125 -5.19 -10.30 -18.98
C ILE A 125 -5.82 -11.13 -17.85
N VAL A 126 -6.90 -11.79 -18.13
CA VAL A 126 -7.46 -12.81 -17.22
C VAL A 126 -6.66 -14.09 -17.43
N LYS A 127 -5.67 -14.33 -16.58
CA LYS A 127 -5.06 -15.65 -16.48
C LYS A 127 -5.91 -16.49 -15.54
N GLU A 128 -6.68 -17.40 -16.09
CA GLU A 128 -7.33 -18.47 -15.32
C GLU A 128 -6.30 -19.54 -14.93
N GLU A 129 -5.34 -19.19 -14.12
CA GLU A 129 -4.46 -20.18 -13.50
C GLU A 129 -4.98 -20.45 -12.09
N SER A 130 -5.73 -21.53 -11.93
CA SER A 130 -6.13 -22.00 -10.61
C SER A 130 -4.95 -22.73 -9.96
N TYR A 131 -4.18 -22.04 -9.13
CA TYR A 131 -3.19 -22.67 -8.28
C TYR A 131 -3.87 -23.15 -6.98
N THR A 132 -3.88 -24.44 -6.78
CA THR A 132 -4.26 -24.99 -5.47
C THR A 132 -3.06 -24.92 -4.54
N VAL A 133 -2.99 -23.87 -3.74
CA VAL A 133 -1.98 -23.74 -2.70
C VAL A 133 -2.47 -24.48 -1.46
N PRO A 134 -1.76 -25.53 -0.98
CA PRO A 134 -2.14 -26.21 0.25
C PRO A 134 -1.95 -25.26 1.44
N ILE A 135 -3.05 -24.86 2.05
CA ILE A 135 -3.03 -24.01 3.25
C ILE A 135 -2.96 -24.93 4.48
N GLN A 136 -1.84 -24.85 5.21
CA GLN A 136 -1.69 -25.56 6.48
C GLN A 136 -1.83 -24.53 7.62
N PRO A 137 -2.87 -24.62 8.46
CA PRO A 137 -3.01 -23.79 9.64
C PRO A 137 -1.90 -24.12 10.65
N ARG A 138 -1.32 -23.09 11.28
CA ARG A 138 -0.26 -23.26 12.31
C ARG A 138 -0.80 -23.71 13.65
N ILE A 139 -2.06 -23.41 13.92
CA ILE A 139 -2.78 -23.78 15.14
C ILE A 139 -4.11 -24.41 14.71
N THR A 140 -4.60 -25.32 15.52
CA THR A 140 -5.91 -25.93 15.31
C THR A 140 -7.03 -24.91 15.59
N LYS A 141 -8.22 -25.17 15.05
CA LYS A 141 -9.41 -24.36 15.36
C LYS A 141 -9.65 -24.28 16.89
N GLN A 142 -9.39 -25.35 17.60
CA GLN A 142 -9.65 -25.44 19.04
C GLN A 142 -8.66 -24.60 19.85
N GLU A 143 -7.37 -24.62 19.48
CA GLU A 143 -6.34 -23.76 20.09
C GLU A 143 -6.63 -22.28 19.81
N TYR A 144 -7.09 -21.93 18.60
CA TYR A 144 -7.50 -20.56 18.27
C TYR A 144 -8.65 -20.08 19.17
N ILE A 145 -9.72 -20.89 19.31
CA ILE A 145 -10.87 -20.55 20.16
C ILE A 145 -10.45 -20.38 21.61
N GLN A 146 -9.66 -21.31 22.15
CA GLN A 146 -9.15 -21.22 23.53
C GLN A 146 -8.29 -19.96 23.77
N THR A 147 -7.55 -19.52 22.75
CA THR A 147 -6.75 -18.29 22.84
C THR A 147 -7.63 -17.05 22.93
N ILE A 148 -8.70 -17.00 22.13
CA ILE A 148 -9.65 -15.88 22.15
C ILE A 148 -10.44 -15.83 23.47
N GLU A 149 -10.83 -16.99 24.03
CA GLU A 149 -11.55 -17.06 25.31
C GLU A 149 -10.72 -16.62 26.52
N ARG A 150 -9.38 -16.53 26.39
CA ARG A 150 -8.46 -16.07 27.44
C ARG A 150 -8.21 -14.55 27.43
N ILE A 151 -8.63 -13.85 26.39
CA ILE A 151 -8.50 -12.39 26.25
C ILE A 151 -9.73 -11.72 26.86
#